data_939e3c0d9cf015ea0758a763eaab800a
#
_entry.id   939e3c0d9cf015ea0758a763eaab800a
#
_cell.length_a   1.000
_cell.length_b   1.000
_cell.length_c   1.000
_cell.angle_alpha   90.00
_cell.angle_beta   90.00
_cell.angle_gamma   90.00
#
_symmetry.space_group_name_H-M   'P 1'
#
loop_
_entity.id
_entity.type
_entity.pdbx_description
1 polymer ?
#
loop_
_entity_poly.entity_id
_entity_poly.type
_entity_poly.pdbx_seq_one_letter_code
_entity_poly.pdbx_strand_id
1 'polypeptide(L)'
;MTTPPPLPDIILDPIVRLTLAEDLGRAGDLTTDATIPAGTRMKASIRARQAATVAGLDAAAYALKLVDNDLKLDIENGDGARVLPGDTIATLDGPARSILIAERPMLNFIGRLSGVATLTTAFAEAISHTQTRIVCTRKTTPGHRALEKRAVRCGGGTSHRYGLDDAILIKDNHIAACGSISAALERAHAYAGHLRMIEIEVDTLVQLEEALAGKPHAVLLDNMTTDTLREAVAMIDGRCTSEASGGVTLETVAAIAETGVDFISSGALTHSAPNIDVGLDVV
;
A
#
# COMPACT_ATOMS: atom_id res chain seq x y z
N MET A 1 -3.14 -14.92 -5.74
CA MET A 1 -3.23 -13.66 -6.53
C MET A 1 -1.95 -13.47 -7.30
N THR A 2 -1.97 -12.85 -8.48
CA THR A 2 -0.74 -12.55 -9.24
C THR A 2 -0.08 -11.29 -8.65
N THR A 3 1.24 -11.33 -8.49
CA THR A 3 2.03 -10.16 -8.07
C THR A 3 1.74 -8.98 -8.99
N PRO A 4 1.50 -7.76 -8.46
CA PRO A 4 1.25 -6.60 -9.29
C PRO A 4 2.49 -6.27 -10.14
N PRO A 5 2.32 -5.72 -11.35
CA PRO A 5 3.44 -5.29 -12.16
C PRO A 5 4.27 -4.22 -11.43
N PRO A 6 5.57 -4.08 -11.76
CA PRO A 6 6.40 -3.02 -11.21
C PRO A 6 5.83 -1.63 -11.57
N LEU A 7 6.14 -0.64 -10.74
CA LEU A 7 5.79 0.74 -11.05
C LEU A 7 6.65 1.27 -12.21
N PRO A 8 6.08 2.05 -13.12
CA PRO A 8 6.86 2.71 -14.17
C PRO A 8 7.94 3.64 -13.59
N ASP A 9 9.10 3.71 -14.25
CA ASP A 9 10.22 4.58 -13.86
C ASP A 9 9.79 6.03 -13.60
N ILE A 10 8.88 6.58 -14.41
CA ILE A 10 8.38 7.95 -14.24
C ILE A 10 7.67 8.19 -12.89
N ILE A 11 7.11 7.14 -12.28
CA ILE A 11 6.48 7.22 -10.95
C ILE A 11 7.52 7.07 -9.85
N LEU A 12 8.57 6.26 -10.08
CA LEU A 12 9.65 6.03 -9.13
C LEU A 12 10.65 7.19 -9.08
N ASP A 13 10.93 7.82 -10.22
CA ASP A 13 12.02 8.79 -10.39
C ASP A 13 12.00 9.93 -9.35
N PRO A 14 10.90 10.64 -9.10
CA PRO A 14 10.90 11.77 -8.18
C PRO A 14 11.28 11.39 -6.73
N ILE A 15 10.74 10.27 -6.23
CA ILE A 15 10.96 9.85 -4.84
C ILE A 15 12.34 9.20 -4.67
N VAL A 16 12.79 8.40 -5.64
CA VAL A 16 14.09 7.76 -5.55
C VAL A 16 15.21 8.78 -5.68
N ARG A 17 15.10 9.77 -6.58
CA ARG A 17 16.08 10.87 -6.66
C ARG A 17 16.11 11.70 -5.39
N LEU A 18 14.96 11.99 -4.80
CA LEU A 18 14.89 12.72 -3.53
C LEU A 18 15.62 11.97 -2.43
N THR A 19 15.39 10.66 -2.31
CA THR A 19 16.03 9.80 -1.30
C THR A 19 17.55 9.71 -1.50
N LEU A 20 18.01 9.54 -2.74
CA LEU A 20 19.45 9.55 -3.05
C LEU A 20 20.09 10.93 -2.79
N ALA A 21 19.39 12.02 -3.11
CA ALA A 21 19.90 13.37 -2.87
C ALA A 21 19.96 13.70 -1.37
N GLU A 22 19.04 13.17 -0.56
CA GLU A 22 19.04 13.29 0.90
C GLU A 22 20.31 12.66 1.51
N ASP A 23 20.69 11.46 1.07
CA ASP A 23 21.87 10.74 1.56
C ASP A 23 23.19 11.34 1.04
N LEU A 24 23.26 11.62 -0.25
CA LEU A 24 24.51 12.10 -0.89
C LEU A 24 24.84 13.57 -0.55
N GLY A 25 23.84 14.37 -0.25
CA GLY A 25 24.02 15.80 0.04
C GLY A 25 24.84 16.51 -1.06
N ARG A 26 25.85 17.28 -0.65
CA ARG A 26 26.72 18.03 -1.58
C ARG A 26 28.07 17.38 -1.82
N ALA A 27 28.50 16.48 -0.94
CA ALA A 27 29.86 15.94 -0.93
C ALA A 27 29.95 14.48 -1.38
N GLY A 28 28.81 13.82 -1.58
CA GLY A 28 28.79 12.39 -1.89
C GLY A 28 29.08 11.51 -0.66
N ASP A 29 29.41 10.26 -0.88
CA ASP A 29 29.76 9.30 0.18
C ASP A 29 31.23 9.43 0.60
N LEU A 30 31.47 10.27 1.59
CA LEU A 30 32.83 10.53 2.10
C LEU A 30 33.52 9.26 2.63
N THR A 31 32.77 8.36 3.26
CA THR A 31 33.33 7.12 3.81
C THR A 31 33.82 6.21 2.70
N THR A 32 32.96 5.96 1.73
CA THR A 32 33.28 5.11 0.58
C THR A 32 34.42 5.69 -0.25
N ASP A 33 34.39 6.99 -0.51
CA ASP A 33 35.47 7.67 -1.27
C ASP A 33 36.81 7.62 -0.56
N ALA A 34 36.81 7.73 0.78
CA ALA A 34 38.02 7.71 1.57
C ALA A 34 38.60 6.30 1.78
N THR A 35 37.78 5.26 1.77
CA THR A 35 38.21 3.92 2.22
C THR A 35 38.24 2.85 1.12
N ILE A 36 37.44 3.00 0.06
CA ILE A 36 37.34 1.98 -0.98
C ILE A 36 38.18 2.38 -2.21
N PRO A 37 39.18 1.59 -2.62
CA PRO A 37 39.94 1.90 -3.84
C PRO A 37 39.05 1.94 -5.09
N ALA A 38 39.37 2.85 -6.02
CA ALA A 38 38.70 2.89 -7.31
C ALA A 38 38.89 1.55 -8.06
N GLY A 39 37.81 1.07 -8.71
CA GLY A 39 37.85 -0.20 -9.45
C GLY A 39 37.62 -1.46 -8.61
N THR A 40 37.45 -1.33 -7.25
CA THR A 40 37.07 -2.46 -6.41
C THR A 40 35.69 -2.96 -6.79
N ARG A 41 35.54 -4.27 -6.99
CA ARG A 41 34.25 -4.92 -7.21
C ARG A 41 33.83 -5.69 -5.96
N MET A 42 32.53 -5.82 -5.78
CA MET A 42 31.92 -6.49 -4.63
C MET A 42 30.72 -7.30 -5.07
N LYS A 43 30.53 -8.45 -4.40
CA LYS A 43 29.26 -9.17 -4.38
C LYS A 43 28.65 -9.05 -3.01
N ALA A 44 27.34 -8.86 -2.96
CA ALA A 44 26.60 -8.75 -1.69
C ALA A 44 25.21 -9.35 -1.83
N SER A 45 24.65 -9.80 -0.71
CA SER A 45 23.29 -10.35 -0.64
C SER A 45 22.41 -9.49 0.24
N ILE A 46 21.22 -9.14 -0.25
CA ILE A 46 20.17 -8.55 0.56
C ILE A 46 19.46 -9.69 1.28
N ARG A 47 19.48 -9.67 2.63
CA ARG A 47 18.89 -10.73 3.45
C ARG A 47 17.82 -10.21 4.38
N ALA A 48 16.77 -11.02 4.53
CA ALA A 48 15.76 -10.81 5.55
C ALA A 48 16.34 -11.13 6.94
N ARG A 49 16.11 -10.24 7.93
CA ARG A 49 16.47 -10.47 9.33
C ARG A 49 15.29 -10.99 10.14
N GLN A 50 14.10 -10.94 9.58
CA GLN A 50 12.86 -11.44 10.18
C GLN A 50 11.92 -11.97 9.11
N ALA A 51 10.87 -12.71 9.51
CA ALA A 51 9.85 -13.18 8.58
C ALA A 51 9.08 -12.00 7.98
N ALA A 52 8.87 -12.02 6.67
CA ALA A 52 8.22 -10.92 5.97
C ALA A 52 7.60 -11.35 4.62
N THR A 53 6.72 -10.49 4.09
CA THR A 53 6.33 -10.48 2.67
C THR A 53 7.12 -9.39 1.98
N VAL A 54 7.90 -9.74 0.97
CA VAL A 54 8.80 -8.83 0.26
C VAL A 54 8.00 -7.82 -0.57
N ALA A 55 8.42 -6.55 -0.54
CA ALA A 55 7.95 -5.51 -1.46
C ALA A 55 8.98 -4.39 -1.61
N GLY A 56 8.94 -3.67 -2.73
CA GLY A 56 9.78 -2.49 -2.97
C GLY A 56 11.04 -2.76 -3.79
N LEU A 57 11.15 -3.93 -4.40
CA LEU A 57 12.29 -4.27 -5.24
C LEU A 57 12.38 -3.42 -6.52
N ASP A 58 11.25 -2.92 -7.04
CA ASP A 58 11.25 -1.99 -8.16
C ASP A 58 11.90 -0.64 -7.81
N ALA A 59 11.59 -0.08 -6.64
CA ALA A 59 12.23 1.14 -6.15
C ALA A 59 13.71 0.92 -5.84
N ALA A 60 14.06 -0.21 -5.23
CA ALA A 60 15.45 -0.60 -4.98
C ALA A 60 16.26 -0.76 -6.27
N ALA A 61 15.72 -1.48 -7.27
CA ALA A 61 16.35 -1.64 -8.57
C ALA A 61 16.52 -0.30 -9.30
N TYR A 62 15.52 0.59 -9.19
CA TYR A 62 15.61 1.91 -9.79
C TYR A 62 16.67 2.78 -9.09
N ALA A 63 16.82 2.68 -7.76
CA ALA A 63 17.88 3.38 -7.03
C ALA A 63 19.28 2.92 -7.49
N LEU A 64 19.48 1.61 -7.62
CA LEU A 64 20.71 1.04 -8.17
C LEU A 64 21.02 1.58 -9.58
N LYS A 65 20.02 1.54 -10.46
CA LYS A 65 20.14 2.05 -11.85
C LYS A 65 20.53 3.53 -11.90
N LEU A 66 20.01 4.36 -10.99
CA LEU A 66 20.35 5.79 -10.94
C LEU A 66 21.76 6.05 -10.40
N VAL A 67 22.28 5.18 -9.53
CA VAL A 67 23.64 5.30 -9.01
C VAL A 67 24.65 4.80 -10.05
N ASP A 68 24.42 3.62 -10.64
CA ASP A 68 25.35 3.02 -11.59
C ASP A 68 24.66 1.92 -12.43
N ASN A 69 24.66 2.08 -13.74
CA ASN A 69 24.05 1.11 -14.66
C ASN A 69 24.85 -0.22 -14.77
N ASP A 70 26.07 -0.29 -14.27
CA ASP A 70 26.88 -1.50 -14.27
C ASP A 70 26.56 -2.43 -13.09
N LEU A 71 25.70 -1.98 -12.16
CA LEU A 71 25.20 -2.81 -11.07
C LEU A 71 24.22 -3.87 -11.58
N LYS A 72 24.47 -5.11 -11.18
CA LYS A 72 23.55 -6.23 -11.44
C LYS A 72 22.79 -6.58 -10.17
N LEU A 73 21.49 -6.74 -10.31
CA LEU A 73 20.58 -7.18 -9.26
C LEU A 73 19.92 -8.47 -9.73
N ASP A 74 20.23 -9.58 -9.08
CA ASP A 74 19.59 -10.88 -9.32
C ASP A 74 18.60 -11.16 -8.18
N ILE A 75 17.30 -11.17 -8.50
CA ILE A 75 16.21 -11.33 -7.53
C ILE A 75 15.94 -12.82 -7.32
N GLU A 76 16.06 -13.29 -6.08
CA GLU A 76 15.76 -14.66 -5.68
C GLU A 76 14.34 -14.78 -5.12
N ASN A 77 13.95 -13.86 -4.25
CA ASN A 77 12.62 -13.78 -3.67
C ASN A 77 11.97 -12.43 -4.04
N GLY A 78 11.14 -12.44 -5.07
CA GLY A 78 10.50 -11.26 -5.65
C GLY A 78 9.41 -10.66 -4.76
N ASP A 79 8.88 -9.50 -5.18
CA ASP A 79 7.76 -8.85 -4.49
C ASP A 79 6.56 -9.79 -4.36
N GLY A 80 5.98 -9.86 -3.16
CA GLY A 80 4.92 -10.78 -2.78
C GLY A 80 5.41 -12.14 -2.28
N ALA A 81 6.70 -12.47 -2.40
CA ALA A 81 7.28 -13.68 -1.83
C ALA A 81 7.35 -13.58 -0.29
N ARG A 82 7.17 -14.72 0.38
CA ARG A 82 7.38 -14.84 1.82
C ARG A 82 8.79 -15.29 2.10
N VAL A 83 9.45 -14.63 3.03
CA VAL A 83 10.81 -14.92 3.45
C VAL A 83 10.87 -15.13 4.95
N LEU A 84 11.86 -15.94 5.37
CA LEU A 84 12.21 -16.20 6.77
C LEU A 84 13.55 -15.54 7.11
N PRO A 85 13.89 -15.39 8.39
CA PRO A 85 15.19 -14.87 8.80
C PRO A 85 16.34 -15.65 8.14
N GLY A 86 17.25 -14.94 7.47
CA GLY A 86 18.40 -15.51 6.78
C GLY A 86 18.18 -15.78 5.27
N ASP A 87 16.93 -15.73 4.79
CA ASP A 87 16.67 -15.90 3.36
C ASP A 87 17.26 -14.75 2.56
N THR A 88 17.81 -15.07 1.40
CA THR A 88 18.30 -14.11 0.42
C THR A 88 17.13 -13.55 -0.38
N ILE A 89 16.96 -12.23 -0.36
CA ILE A 89 15.95 -11.53 -1.20
C ILE A 89 16.51 -11.33 -2.61
N ALA A 90 17.73 -10.82 -2.70
CA ALA A 90 18.41 -10.58 -3.96
C ALA A 90 19.93 -10.56 -3.76
N THR A 91 20.69 -10.74 -4.85
CA THR A 91 22.15 -10.59 -4.88
C THR A 91 22.56 -9.43 -5.76
N LEU A 92 23.65 -8.77 -5.37
CA LEU A 92 24.26 -7.64 -6.07
C LEU A 92 25.66 -8.01 -6.55
N ASP A 93 26.04 -7.61 -7.77
CA ASP A 93 27.39 -7.69 -8.29
C ASP A 93 27.73 -6.40 -9.02
N GLY A 94 28.84 -5.76 -8.67
CA GLY A 94 29.25 -4.54 -9.35
C GLY A 94 30.37 -3.77 -8.67
N PRO A 95 30.55 -2.49 -9.06
CA PRO A 95 31.50 -1.61 -8.39
C PRO A 95 31.14 -1.45 -6.91
N ALA A 96 32.11 -1.71 -6.01
CA ALA A 96 31.87 -1.69 -4.57
C ALA A 96 31.38 -0.32 -4.07
N ARG A 97 31.95 0.77 -4.61
CA ARG A 97 31.52 2.14 -4.27
C ARG A 97 30.05 2.36 -4.60
N SER A 98 29.61 1.93 -5.77
CA SER A 98 28.23 2.11 -6.22
C SER A 98 27.23 1.30 -5.38
N ILE A 99 27.59 0.08 -4.99
CA ILE A 99 26.77 -0.75 -4.09
C ILE A 99 26.61 -0.06 -2.72
N LEU A 100 27.69 0.42 -2.12
CA LEU A 100 27.68 1.05 -0.81
C LEU A 100 26.90 2.38 -0.81
N ILE A 101 27.01 3.18 -1.86
CA ILE A 101 26.22 4.40 -2.05
C ILE A 101 24.71 4.09 -2.09
N ALA A 102 24.32 3.05 -2.80
CA ALA A 102 22.92 2.69 -2.98
C ALA A 102 22.33 1.92 -1.79
N GLU A 103 23.16 1.36 -0.90
CA GLU A 103 22.76 0.43 0.16
C GLU A 103 21.60 0.96 1.01
N ARG A 104 21.79 2.09 1.67
CA ARG A 104 20.82 2.59 2.62
C ARG A 104 19.49 2.99 1.98
N PRO A 105 19.47 3.79 0.90
CA PRO A 105 18.24 4.08 0.14
C PRO A 105 17.48 2.82 -0.28
N MET A 106 18.18 1.85 -0.85
CA MET A 106 17.61 0.58 -1.29
C MET A 106 16.98 -0.21 -0.14
N LEU A 107 17.73 -0.41 0.96
CA LEU A 107 17.23 -1.14 2.14
C LEU A 107 16.07 -0.42 2.82
N ASN A 108 16.04 0.91 2.81
CA ASN A 108 14.92 1.69 3.35
C ASN A 108 13.63 1.46 2.55
N PHE A 109 13.70 1.45 1.21
CA PHE A 109 12.52 1.12 0.39
C PHE A 109 12.05 -0.31 0.65
N ILE A 110 12.93 -1.29 0.62
CA ILE A 110 12.59 -2.69 0.87
C ILE A 110 11.98 -2.85 2.28
N GLY A 111 12.62 -2.33 3.30
CA GLY A 111 12.18 -2.45 4.68
C GLY A 111 10.80 -1.83 4.92
N ARG A 112 10.59 -0.60 4.44
CA ARG A 112 9.30 0.11 4.58
C ARG A 112 8.19 -0.60 3.83
N LEU A 113 8.41 -0.93 2.57
CA LEU A 113 7.37 -1.48 1.71
C LEU A 113 7.07 -2.94 2.05
N SER A 114 8.08 -3.72 2.45
CA SER A 114 7.85 -5.07 3.00
C SER A 114 7.07 -5.03 4.30
N GLY A 115 7.23 -3.99 5.12
CA GLY A 115 6.39 -3.77 6.30
C GLY A 115 4.91 -3.63 5.94
N VAL A 116 4.61 -2.79 4.96
CA VAL A 116 3.24 -2.61 4.44
C VAL A 116 2.69 -3.92 3.87
N ALA A 117 3.48 -4.64 3.06
CA ALA A 117 3.07 -5.92 2.48
C ALA A 117 2.84 -6.99 3.56
N THR A 118 3.73 -7.10 4.55
CA THR A 118 3.63 -8.07 5.64
C THR A 118 2.39 -7.84 6.49
N LEU A 119 2.13 -6.59 6.89
CA LEU A 119 0.92 -6.26 7.64
C LEU A 119 -0.33 -6.56 6.81
N THR A 120 -0.33 -6.21 5.53
CA THR A 120 -1.46 -6.51 4.63
C THR A 120 -1.68 -8.01 4.49
N THR A 121 -0.61 -8.81 4.41
CA THR A 121 -0.70 -10.27 4.38
C THR A 121 -1.40 -10.80 5.62
N ALA A 122 -1.05 -10.32 6.81
CA ALA A 122 -1.70 -10.74 8.05
C ALA A 122 -3.21 -10.45 8.04
N PHE A 123 -3.61 -9.25 7.59
CA PHE A 123 -5.03 -8.92 7.44
C PHE A 123 -5.74 -9.79 6.41
N ALA A 124 -5.14 -9.99 5.24
CA ALA A 124 -5.72 -10.81 4.17
C ALA A 124 -5.88 -12.28 4.58
N GLU A 125 -4.93 -12.83 5.35
CA GLU A 125 -5.02 -14.19 5.89
C GLU A 125 -6.11 -14.32 6.96
N ALA A 126 -6.24 -13.32 7.84
CA ALA A 126 -7.27 -13.32 8.90
C ALA A 126 -8.70 -13.41 8.34
N ILE A 127 -8.92 -12.93 7.12
CA ILE A 127 -10.24 -12.94 6.45
C ILE A 127 -10.34 -13.96 5.31
N SER A 128 -9.33 -14.81 5.11
CA SER A 128 -9.24 -15.74 3.95
C SER A 128 -10.37 -16.75 3.85
N HIS A 129 -11.08 -17.01 4.95
CA HIS A 129 -12.25 -17.89 5.04
C HIS A 129 -13.56 -17.24 4.54
N THR A 130 -13.52 -15.95 4.17
CA THR A 130 -14.66 -15.16 3.68
C THR A 130 -14.46 -14.72 2.22
N GLN A 131 -15.47 -14.07 1.62
CA GLN A 131 -15.34 -13.41 0.31
C GLN A 131 -14.88 -11.95 0.42
N THR A 132 -14.85 -11.40 1.62
CA THR A 132 -14.46 -10.03 1.91
C THR A 132 -13.00 -9.77 1.53
N ARG A 133 -12.70 -8.58 1.04
CA ARG A 133 -11.35 -8.17 0.65
C ARG A 133 -10.88 -6.99 1.48
N ILE A 134 -9.62 -7.04 1.91
CA ILE A 134 -8.99 -5.92 2.60
C ILE A 134 -8.49 -4.87 1.59
N VAL A 135 -8.72 -3.58 1.87
CA VAL A 135 -8.27 -2.46 1.03
C VAL A 135 -7.53 -1.41 1.86
N CYS A 136 -6.61 -0.70 1.22
CA CYS A 136 -5.94 0.45 1.82
C CYS A 136 -6.84 1.70 1.74
N THR A 137 -6.31 2.82 2.22
CA THR A 137 -6.97 4.13 2.17
C THR A 137 -6.06 5.17 1.48
N ARG A 138 -6.39 6.47 1.61
CA ARG A 138 -5.50 7.58 1.27
C ARG A 138 -4.64 8.08 2.44
N LYS A 139 -4.69 7.41 3.59
CA LYS A 139 -3.83 7.68 4.77
C LYS A 139 -2.45 7.06 4.54
N THR A 140 -1.68 7.64 3.62
CA THR A 140 -0.36 7.17 3.18
C THR A 140 0.72 8.16 3.58
N THR A 141 1.97 7.71 3.65
CA THR A 141 3.13 8.58 3.79
C THR A 141 3.15 9.59 2.62
N PRO A 142 3.27 10.90 2.89
CA PRO A 142 3.36 11.90 1.82
C PRO A 142 4.42 11.54 0.78
N GLY A 143 4.04 11.59 -0.51
CA GLY A 143 4.90 11.21 -1.63
C GLY A 143 5.04 9.71 -1.91
N HIS A 144 4.73 8.82 -0.95
CA HIS A 144 4.94 7.37 -1.08
C HIS A 144 3.70 6.59 -1.52
N ARG A 145 2.58 7.24 -1.83
CA ARG A 145 1.29 6.56 -2.06
C ARG A 145 1.35 5.47 -3.13
N ALA A 146 2.02 5.72 -4.24
CA ALA A 146 2.12 4.74 -5.32
C ALA A 146 2.85 3.47 -4.85
N LEU A 147 3.97 3.65 -4.14
CA LEU A 147 4.77 2.57 -3.56
C LEU A 147 4.00 1.78 -2.50
N GLU A 148 3.38 2.48 -1.53
CA GLU A 148 2.64 1.84 -0.44
C GLU A 148 1.39 1.08 -0.95
N LYS A 149 0.65 1.65 -1.91
CA LYS A 149 -0.50 0.94 -2.51
C LYS A 149 -0.07 -0.28 -3.32
N ARG A 150 1.07 -0.22 -4.00
CA ARG A 150 1.63 -1.40 -4.65
C ARG A 150 2.04 -2.46 -3.62
N ALA A 151 2.68 -2.07 -2.51
CA ALA A 151 3.05 -2.96 -1.41
C ALA A 151 1.82 -3.64 -0.78
N VAL A 152 0.70 -2.91 -0.59
CA VAL A 152 -0.59 -3.50 -0.18
C VAL A 152 -1.01 -4.63 -1.14
N ARG A 153 -0.88 -4.43 -2.45
CA ARG A 153 -1.21 -5.46 -3.43
C ARG A 153 -0.24 -6.66 -3.38
N CYS A 154 1.05 -6.42 -3.09
CA CYS A 154 2.02 -7.49 -2.85
C CYS A 154 1.65 -8.35 -1.64
N GLY A 155 1.05 -7.74 -0.60
CA GLY A 155 0.54 -8.43 0.58
C GLY A 155 -0.84 -9.10 0.40
N GLY A 156 -1.42 -9.09 -0.81
CA GLY A 156 -2.72 -9.71 -1.08
C GLY A 156 -3.93 -8.81 -0.86
N GLY A 157 -3.74 -7.56 -0.49
CA GLY A 157 -4.80 -6.56 -0.40
C GLY A 157 -5.19 -5.95 -1.75
N THR A 158 -6.16 -5.06 -1.72
CA THR A 158 -6.68 -4.32 -2.88
C THR A 158 -6.52 -2.82 -2.64
N SER A 159 -6.47 -2.04 -3.71
CA SER A 159 -6.37 -0.57 -3.60
C SER A 159 -7.76 0.06 -3.60
N HIS A 160 -8.03 0.90 -2.59
CA HIS A 160 -9.07 1.91 -2.67
C HIS A 160 -8.63 3.02 -3.66
N ARG A 161 -9.49 4.02 -3.93
CA ARG A 161 -9.16 5.12 -4.85
C ARG A 161 -7.77 5.70 -4.57
N TYR A 162 -7.08 6.08 -5.64
CA TYR A 162 -5.71 6.58 -5.58
C TYR A 162 -5.63 8.03 -5.13
N GLY A 163 -6.50 8.86 -5.71
CA GLY A 163 -6.50 10.29 -5.50
C GLY A 163 -7.90 10.86 -5.24
N LEU A 164 -8.10 12.06 -5.70
CA LEU A 164 -9.40 12.74 -5.75
C LEU A 164 -10.00 12.71 -7.16
N ASP A 165 -9.25 12.18 -8.13
CA ASP A 165 -9.48 12.24 -9.56
C ASP A 165 -9.97 10.91 -10.15
N ASP A 166 -9.90 9.80 -9.41
CA ASP A 166 -10.24 8.47 -9.92
C ASP A 166 -11.62 7.96 -9.49
N ALA A 167 -12.14 8.37 -8.32
CA ALA A 167 -13.49 8.06 -7.86
C ALA A 167 -14.05 9.16 -6.95
N ILE A 168 -15.38 9.28 -6.89
CA ILE A 168 -16.08 10.18 -5.96
C ILE A 168 -16.30 9.41 -4.64
N LEU A 169 -15.91 10.01 -3.51
CA LEU A 169 -16.27 9.56 -2.17
C LEU A 169 -16.86 10.73 -1.41
N ILE A 170 -18.16 10.66 -1.18
CA ILE A 170 -18.92 11.63 -0.42
C ILE A 170 -18.75 11.29 1.05
N LYS A 171 -18.32 12.27 1.84
CA LYS A 171 -18.09 12.14 3.29
C LYS A 171 -19.03 13.04 4.08
N ASP A 172 -19.06 12.84 5.40
CA ASP A 172 -19.81 13.61 6.38
C ASP A 172 -19.74 15.13 6.12
N ASN A 173 -18.57 15.66 5.94
CA ASN A 173 -18.34 17.09 5.65
C ASN A 173 -18.94 17.53 4.29
N HIS A 174 -18.96 16.64 3.29
CA HIS A 174 -19.61 16.95 2.01
C HIS A 174 -21.13 16.96 2.18
N ILE A 175 -21.69 16.00 2.93
CA ILE A 175 -23.13 15.93 3.22
C ILE A 175 -23.57 17.17 3.98
N ALA A 176 -22.83 17.55 5.04
CA ALA A 176 -23.11 18.73 5.84
C ALA A 176 -23.10 20.02 4.97
N ALA A 177 -22.10 20.17 4.11
CA ALA A 177 -21.98 21.33 3.21
C ALA A 177 -23.04 21.34 2.10
N CYS A 178 -23.50 20.17 1.66
CA CYS A 178 -24.49 19.99 0.60
C CYS A 178 -25.95 20.10 1.10
N GLY A 179 -26.16 19.83 2.38
CA GLY A 179 -27.43 19.92 3.11
C GLY A 179 -28.13 18.59 3.34
N SER A 180 -27.93 17.56 2.49
CA SER A 180 -28.47 16.21 2.69
C SER A 180 -27.72 15.16 1.88
N ILE A 181 -27.88 13.89 2.22
CA ILE A 181 -27.38 12.73 1.47
C ILE A 181 -27.97 12.71 0.06
N SER A 182 -29.28 12.88 -0.04
CA SER A 182 -29.99 12.89 -1.34
C SER A 182 -29.46 13.98 -2.27
N ALA A 183 -29.29 15.23 -1.77
CA ALA A 183 -28.76 16.34 -2.58
C ALA A 183 -27.29 16.11 -2.98
N ALA A 184 -26.48 15.50 -2.11
CA ALA A 184 -25.10 15.19 -2.42
C ALA A 184 -24.98 14.12 -3.52
N LEU A 185 -25.79 13.05 -3.44
CA LEU A 185 -25.83 11.99 -4.46
C LEU A 185 -26.37 12.50 -5.78
N GLU A 186 -27.46 13.29 -5.80
CA GLU A 186 -28.00 13.90 -7.03
C GLU A 186 -26.94 14.72 -7.77
N ARG A 187 -26.23 15.60 -7.05
CA ARG A 187 -25.15 16.42 -7.63
C ARG A 187 -23.97 15.58 -8.10
N ALA A 188 -23.61 14.53 -7.35
CA ALA A 188 -22.54 13.62 -7.74
C ALA A 188 -22.87 12.86 -9.02
N HIS A 189 -24.10 12.35 -9.16
CA HIS A 189 -24.57 11.71 -10.39
C HIS A 189 -24.64 12.67 -11.58
N ALA A 190 -25.09 13.91 -11.37
CA ALA A 190 -25.13 14.93 -12.42
C ALA A 190 -23.72 15.32 -12.92
N TYR A 191 -22.73 15.28 -12.05
CA TYR A 191 -21.34 15.60 -12.38
C TYR A 191 -20.56 14.42 -12.95
N ALA A 192 -20.82 13.21 -12.48
CA ALA A 192 -20.04 12.02 -12.83
C ALA A 192 -20.33 11.55 -14.26
N GLY A 193 -19.27 11.27 -15.03
CA GLY A 193 -19.38 10.46 -16.25
C GLY A 193 -19.69 8.99 -15.91
N HIS A 194 -20.19 8.23 -16.89
CA HIS A 194 -20.66 6.84 -16.73
C HIS A 194 -19.60 5.84 -16.20
N LEU A 195 -18.32 6.16 -16.27
CA LEU A 195 -17.21 5.34 -15.75
C LEU A 195 -16.70 5.80 -14.36
N ARG A 196 -17.33 6.79 -13.73
CA ARG A 196 -16.97 7.29 -12.41
C ARG A 196 -17.77 6.57 -11.34
N MET A 197 -17.10 5.86 -10.46
CA MET A 197 -17.72 5.28 -9.26
C MET A 197 -18.08 6.39 -8.26
N ILE A 198 -19.25 6.25 -7.64
CA ILE A 198 -19.72 7.12 -6.56
C ILE A 198 -19.90 6.26 -5.33
N GLU A 199 -19.15 6.59 -4.31
CA GLU A 199 -19.23 6.00 -2.98
C GLU A 199 -19.69 7.06 -1.99
N ILE A 200 -20.46 6.67 -0.96
CA ILE A 200 -20.91 7.55 0.11
C ILE A 200 -20.67 6.90 1.46
N GLU A 201 -20.13 7.69 2.39
CA GLU A 201 -19.89 7.31 3.79
C GLU A 201 -21.17 7.59 4.62
N VAL A 202 -21.59 6.61 5.41
CA VAL A 202 -22.75 6.68 6.31
C VAL A 202 -22.43 6.07 7.66
N ASP A 203 -22.95 6.67 8.75
CA ASP A 203 -22.71 6.28 10.13
C ASP A 203 -23.88 5.52 10.76
N THR A 204 -25.06 5.57 10.13
CA THR A 204 -26.29 4.98 10.66
C THR A 204 -27.11 4.27 9.59
N LEU A 205 -27.97 3.33 10.03
CA LEU A 205 -28.90 2.64 9.13
C LEU A 205 -29.93 3.58 8.48
N VAL A 206 -30.31 4.67 9.15
CA VAL A 206 -31.21 5.69 8.60
C VAL A 206 -30.54 6.42 7.45
N GLN A 207 -29.27 6.81 7.60
CA GLN A 207 -28.48 7.40 6.50
C GLN A 207 -28.27 6.40 5.38
N LEU A 208 -28.07 5.12 5.70
CA LEU A 208 -27.96 4.07 4.68
C LEU A 208 -29.22 3.94 3.84
N GLU A 209 -30.41 3.95 4.46
CA GLU A 209 -31.69 3.90 3.75
C GLU A 209 -31.84 5.08 2.77
N GLU A 210 -31.54 6.31 3.22
CA GLU A 210 -31.53 7.51 2.37
C GLU A 210 -30.50 7.37 1.23
N ALA A 211 -29.27 6.91 1.53
CA ALA A 211 -28.21 6.73 0.52
C ALA A 211 -28.61 5.72 -0.55
N LEU A 212 -29.22 4.60 -0.17
CA LEU A 212 -29.65 3.56 -1.11
C LEU A 212 -30.76 4.04 -2.07
N ALA A 213 -31.62 4.96 -1.64
CA ALA A 213 -32.59 5.60 -2.53
C ALA A 213 -31.91 6.41 -3.64
N GLY A 214 -30.75 7.01 -3.36
CA GLY A 214 -29.93 7.76 -4.30
C GLY A 214 -29.04 6.90 -5.22
N LYS A 215 -29.07 5.56 -5.08
CA LYS A 215 -28.39 4.57 -5.93
C LYS A 215 -26.88 4.82 -6.07
N PRO A 216 -26.07 4.90 -4.99
CA PRO A 216 -24.63 4.96 -5.08
C PRO A 216 -24.08 3.64 -5.65
N HIS A 217 -22.86 3.65 -6.18
CA HIS A 217 -22.16 2.43 -6.61
C HIS A 217 -21.59 1.64 -5.42
N ALA A 218 -21.21 2.34 -4.34
CA ALA A 218 -20.72 1.77 -3.10
C ALA A 218 -21.19 2.60 -1.89
N VAL A 219 -21.31 1.94 -0.75
CA VAL A 219 -21.54 2.58 0.55
C VAL A 219 -20.42 2.18 1.51
N LEU A 220 -19.84 3.18 2.18
CA LEU A 220 -18.87 2.98 3.23
C LEU A 220 -19.60 3.13 4.58
N LEU A 221 -19.60 2.03 5.34
CA LEU A 221 -20.24 1.89 6.64
C LEU A 221 -19.18 2.24 7.71
N ASP A 222 -19.22 3.48 8.21
CA ASP A 222 -18.16 3.98 9.10
C ASP A 222 -18.47 3.73 10.57
N ASN A 223 -17.51 3.13 11.29
CA ASN A 223 -17.54 2.87 12.73
C ASN A 223 -18.78 2.09 13.24
N MET A 224 -19.40 1.25 12.43
CA MET A 224 -20.55 0.43 12.81
C MET A 224 -20.12 -0.82 13.58
N THR A 225 -20.95 -1.27 14.51
CA THR A 225 -20.78 -2.56 15.21
C THR A 225 -21.00 -3.72 14.24
N THR A 226 -20.50 -4.93 14.55
CA THR A 226 -20.74 -6.11 13.72
C THR A 226 -22.22 -6.47 13.56
N ASP A 227 -23.05 -6.21 14.56
CA ASP A 227 -24.49 -6.43 14.48
C ASP A 227 -25.13 -5.42 13.53
N THR A 228 -24.77 -4.13 13.65
CA THR A 228 -25.23 -3.08 12.73
C THR A 228 -24.75 -3.34 11.30
N LEU A 229 -23.51 -3.85 11.11
CA LEU A 229 -23.00 -4.21 9.79
C LEU A 229 -23.82 -5.34 9.15
N ARG A 230 -24.24 -6.37 9.92
CA ARG A 230 -25.13 -7.44 9.41
C ARG A 230 -26.47 -6.87 8.95
N GLU A 231 -27.07 -5.97 9.75
CA GLU A 231 -28.30 -5.29 9.35
C GLU A 231 -28.11 -4.44 8.10
N ALA A 232 -27.00 -3.69 8.01
CA ALA A 232 -26.65 -2.89 6.85
C ALA A 232 -26.47 -3.73 5.58
N VAL A 233 -25.75 -4.86 5.66
CA VAL A 233 -25.57 -5.80 4.55
C VAL A 233 -26.92 -6.36 4.09
N ALA A 234 -27.78 -6.75 5.01
CA ALA A 234 -29.15 -7.20 4.69
C ALA A 234 -29.99 -6.10 4.03
N MET A 235 -29.86 -4.84 4.50
CA MET A 235 -30.53 -3.69 3.88
C MET A 235 -29.99 -3.40 2.49
N ILE A 236 -28.70 -3.55 2.25
CA ILE A 236 -28.07 -3.33 0.93
C ILE A 236 -28.58 -4.37 -0.08
N ASP A 237 -28.71 -5.62 0.32
CA ASP A 237 -29.26 -6.72 -0.48
C ASP A 237 -28.69 -6.76 -1.92
N GLY A 238 -27.35 -6.61 -2.05
CA GLY A 238 -26.65 -6.64 -3.33
C GLY A 238 -26.89 -5.44 -4.28
N ARG A 239 -27.60 -4.40 -3.82
CA ARG A 239 -27.89 -3.20 -4.65
C ARG A 239 -26.66 -2.34 -4.96
N CYS A 240 -25.65 -2.37 -4.11
CA CYS A 240 -24.37 -1.70 -4.28
C CYS A 240 -23.28 -2.41 -3.50
N THR A 241 -22.03 -2.05 -3.74
CA THR A 241 -20.88 -2.57 -2.96
C THR A 241 -20.91 -2.02 -1.54
N SER A 242 -20.61 -2.89 -0.56
CA SER A 242 -20.48 -2.55 0.85
C SER A 242 -19.04 -2.51 1.30
N GLU A 243 -18.63 -1.43 1.97
CA GLU A 243 -17.30 -1.30 2.58
C GLU A 243 -17.45 -0.98 4.07
N ALA A 244 -16.81 -1.76 4.95
CA ALA A 244 -16.70 -1.43 6.37
C ALA A 244 -15.41 -0.65 6.63
N SER A 245 -15.49 0.40 7.46
CA SER A 245 -14.37 1.25 7.84
C SER A 245 -14.45 1.67 9.29
N GLY A 246 -13.34 2.21 9.83
CA GLY A 246 -13.25 2.73 11.19
C GLY A 246 -12.75 1.71 12.21
N GLY A 247 -11.64 2.02 12.89
CA GLY A 247 -11.11 1.24 14.01
C GLY A 247 -10.73 -0.22 13.73
N VAL A 248 -10.50 -0.61 12.47
CA VAL A 248 -10.22 -1.99 12.07
C VAL A 248 -8.82 -2.41 12.50
N THR A 249 -8.72 -3.48 13.30
CA THR A 249 -7.48 -4.11 13.77
C THR A 249 -7.41 -5.58 13.36
N LEU A 250 -6.26 -6.22 13.55
CA LEU A 250 -6.12 -7.67 13.29
C LEU A 250 -7.05 -8.52 14.15
N GLU A 251 -7.35 -8.05 15.38
CA GLU A 251 -8.26 -8.75 16.29
C GLU A 251 -9.72 -8.64 15.88
N THR A 252 -10.11 -7.57 15.18
CA THR A 252 -11.52 -7.31 14.82
C THR A 252 -11.86 -7.65 13.38
N VAL A 253 -10.87 -7.70 12.46
CA VAL A 253 -11.09 -7.82 11.03
C VAL A 253 -11.86 -9.09 10.64
N ALA A 254 -11.62 -10.22 11.29
CA ALA A 254 -12.32 -11.48 11.00
C ALA A 254 -13.83 -11.36 11.30
N ALA A 255 -14.19 -10.86 12.48
CA ALA A 255 -15.59 -10.67 12.87
C ALA A 255 -16.31 -9.65 11.97
N ILE A 256 -15.61 -8.62 11.48
CA ILE A 256 -16.14 -7.68 10.49
C ILE A 256 -16.36 -8.38 9.15
N ALA A 257 -15.42 -9.17 8.67
CA ALA A 257 -15.54 -9.90 7.40
C ALA A 257 -16.71 -10.90 7.42
N GLU A 258 -16.94 -11.55 8.58
CA GLU A 258 -18.06 -12.50 8.78
C GLU A 258 -19.45 -11.83 8.77
N THR A 259 -19.52 -10.49 8.75
CA THR A 259 -20.81 -9.77 8.55
C THR A 259 -21.30 -9.84 7.11
N GLY A 260 -20.42 -10.20 6.16
CA GLY A 260 -20.73 -10.31 4.74
C GLY A 260 -20.49 -9.02 3.94
N VAL A 261 -19.80 -8.03 4.49
CA VAL A 261 -19.37 -6.84 3.70
C VAL A 261 -18.40 -7.26 2.59
N ASP A 262 -18.44 -6.57 1.45
CA ASP A 262 -17.58 -6.87 0.30
C ASP A 262 -16.13 -6.45 0.55
N PHE A 263 -15.93 -5.31 1.20
CA PHE A 263 -14.62 -4.74 1.47
C PHE A 263 -14.50 -4.26 2.92
N ILE A 264 -13.26 -4.29 3.40
CA ILE A 264 -12.87 -3.67 4.68
C ILE A 264 -11.69 -2.75 4.40
N SER A 265 -11.82 -1.45 4.69
CA SER A 265 -10.72 -0.51 4.57
C SER A 265 -10.00 -0.28 5.89
N SER A 266 -8.67 -0.31 5.83
CA SER A 266 -7.83 0.02 6.98
C SER A 266 -6.69 0.95 6.58
N GLY A 267 -6.64 2.11 7.24
CA GLY A 267 -5.50 3.03 7.11
C GLY A 267 -4.23 2.48 7.77
N ALA A 268 -4.37 1.60 8.75
CA ALA A 268 -3.24 1.00 9.46
C ALA A 268 -2.28 0.27 8.53
N LEU A 269 -2.77 -0.30 7.43
CA LEU A 269 -1.94 -0.99 6.43
C LEU A 269 -0.77 -0.12 5.93
N THR A 270 -0.98 1.18 5.87
CA THR A 270 0.01 2.12 5.32
C THR A 270 0.61 3.04 6.38
N HIS A 271 -0.19 3.62 7.29
CA HIS A 271 0.36 4.58 8.27
C HIS A 271 0.92 3.92 9.54
N SER A 272 0.62 2.65 9.84
CA SER A 272 1.06 1.96 11.07
C SER A 272 1.85 0.68 10.82
N ALA A 273 2.17 0.36 9.56
CA ALA A 273 3.01 -0.79 9.25
C ALA A 273 4.42 -0.60 9.83
N PRO A 274 4.95 -1.57 10.61
CA PRO A 274 6.34 -1.52 11.08
C PRO A 274 7.30 -1.74 9.91
N ASN A 275 8.51 -1.20 10.00
CA ASN A 275 9.57 -1.53 9.05
C ASN A 275 10.04 -2.97 9.26
N ILE A 276 10.40 -3.64 8.18
CA ILE A 276 11.06 -4.94 8.22
C ILE A 276 12.57 -4.71 8.25
N ASP A 277 13.25 -5.45 9.12
CA ASP A 277 14.71 -5.44 9.16
C ASP A 277 15.27 -6.29 8.03
N VAL A 278 16.02 -5.62 7.16
CA VAL A 278 16.76 -6.21 6.02
C VAL A 278 18.18 -5.67 6.02
N GLY A 279 19.14 -6.49 5.67
CA GLY A 279 20.54 -6.11 5.67
C GLY A 279 21.26 -6.52 4.39
N LEU A 280 22.39 -5.86 4.12
CA LEU A 280 23.33 -6.19 3.07
C LEU A 280 24.52 -6.94 3.67
N ASP A 281 24.79 -8.15 3.18
CA ASP A 281 25.92 -8.96 3.60
C ASP A 281 26.88 -9.15 2.42
N VAL A 282 28.14 -8.86 2.61
CA VAL A 282 29.20 -9.11 1.61
C VAL A 282 29.43 -10.63 1.49
N VAL A 283 29.48 -11.13 0.26
CA VAL A 283 29.63 -12.57 -0.07
C VAL A 283 31.03 -12.86 -0.57
#